data_401354cf6a3b9ff51242b5329a485c40
#
_entry.id   401354cf6a3b9ff51242b5329a485c40
#
_cell.length_a   1.000
_cell.length_b   1.000
_cell.length_c   1.000
_cell.angle_alpha   90.00
_cell.angle_beta   90.00
_cell.angle_gamma   90.00
#
_symmetry.space_group_name_H-M   'P 1'
#
loop_
_entity.id
_entity.type
_entity.pdbx_description
1 polymer ?
#
loop_
_entity_poly.entity_id
_entity_poly.type
_entity_poly.pdbx_seq_one_letter_code
_entity_poly.pdbx_strand_id
1 'polypeptide(L)'
;KLFKINTLLPIILGLFLVYFSFKDTSVEERNIILESIINADFRFIIFSMLIGLFSNLVRAVRWQILIKPLGFNLKLTNSIMSIFAGLLSNFGIPRSGEFLRASLIHYYQKIPFEKNFGTIVVERIIDILLLTVLIFFGISSFAFLKIEQGFEVLNTFIYVIVFFCFSIFIIQRFKNNFNQRLQIFLSNLREGIFSILKIEKKL
;
A
#
# COMPACT_ATOMS: atom_id res chain seq x y z
N LYS A 1 17.69 28.24 -2.09
CA LYS A 1 16.66 28.45 -3.16
C LYS A 1 15.97 27.10 -3.36
N LEU A 2 14.82 26.79 -2.72
CA LEU A 2 13.92 25.74 -3.28
C LEU A 2 12.83 25.31 -2.28
N PHE A 3 12.19 26.26 -1.64
CA PHE A 3 10.82 25.96 -1.22
C PHE A 3 9.91 26.48 -2.34
N LYS A 4 9.66 25.62 -3.34
CA LYS A 4 8.66 25.92 -4.37
C LYS A 4 7.29 25.97 -3.69
N ILE A 5 6.47 26.94 -4.07
CA ILE A 5 5.08 27.13 -3.61
C ILE A 5 4.30 25.80 -3.58
N ASN A 6 4.57 24.89 -4.53
CA ASN A 6 3.95 23.56 -4.62
C ASN A 6 4.27 22.61 -3.44
N THR A 7 5.35 22.86 -2.68
CA THR A 7 5.71 22.05 -1.49
C THR A 7 5.14 22.66 -0.22
N LEU A 8 4.98 23.99 -0.18
CA LEU A 8 4.41 24.69 0.95
C LEU A 8 2.88 24.57 1.00
N LEU A 9 2.22 24.52 -0.15
CA LEU A 9 0.75 24.47 -0.24
C LEU A 9 0.12 23.26 0.51
N PRO A 10 0.61 22.01 0.38
CA PRO A 10 0.09 20.88 1.16
C PRO A 10 0.32 21.04 2.67
N ILE A 11 1.48 21.60 3.06
CA ILE A 11 1.80 21.82 4.49
C ILE A 11 0.87 22.88 5.08
N ILE A 12 0.69 24.00 4.37
CA ILE A 12 -0.23 25.07 4.79
C ILE A 12 -1.65 24.56 4.86
N LEU A 13 -2.10 23.78 3.87
CA LEU A 13 -3.42 23.16 3.86
C LEU A 13 -3.60 22.19 5.04
N GLY A 14 -2.59 21.36 5.32
CA GLY A 14 -2.60 20.46 6.47
C GLY A 14 -2.70 21.21 7.80
N LEU A 15 -1.90 22.24 8.00
CA LEU A 15 -1.95 23.10 9.19
C LEU A 15 -3.28 23.82 9.30
N PHE A 16 -3.82 24.31 8.18
CA PHE A 16 -5.13 24.96 8.14
C PHE A 16 -6.25 23.98 8.55
N LEU A 17 -6.24 22.76 8.03
CA LEU A 17 -7.23 21.74 8.39
C LEU A 17 -7.12 21.34 9.87
N VAL A 18 -5.90 21.20 10.39
CA VAL A 18 -5.69 20.96 11.83
C VAL A 18 -6.22 22.13 12.65
N TYR A 19 -5.87 23.36 12.30
CA TYR A 19 -6.37 24.56 12.99
C TYR A 19 -7.91 24.63 12.96
N PHE A 20 -8.51 24.40 11.79
CA PHE A 20 -9.96 24.42 11.62
C PHE A 20 -10.65 23.33 12.44
N SER A 21 -10.09 22.10 12.45
CA SER A 21 -10.59 21.00 13.28
C SER A 21 -10.52 21.31 14.78
N PHE A 22 -9.43 21.93 15.23
CA PHE A 22 -9.29 22.31 16.65
C PHE A 22 -10.11 23.55 17.05
N LYS A 23 -10.46 24.43 16.11
CA LYS A 23 -11.24 25.62 16.40
C LYS A 23 -12.64 25.31 16.92
N ASP A 24 -13.29 24.31 16.35
CA ASP A 24 -14.66 23.90 16.69
C ASP A 24 -14.73 22.91 17.88
N THR A 25 -13.56 22.47 18.39
CA THR A 25 -13.46 21.56 19.54
C THR A 25 -13.69 22.29 20.84
N SER A 26 -14.63 21.83 21.65
CA SER A 26 -14.92 22.40 22.98
C SER A 26 -13.73 22.26 23.93
N VAL A 27 -13.70 23.08 24.98
CA VAL A 27 -12.64 23.01 26.00
C VAL A 27 -12.64 21.65 26.71
N GLU A 28 -13.80 21.07 26.91
CA GLU A 28 -13.96 19.75 27.53
C GLU A 28 -13.35 18.64 26.64
N GLU A 29 -13.65 18.65 25.34
CA GLU A 29 -13.09 17.68 24.38
C GLU A 29 -11.56 17.81 24.28
N ARG A 30 -11.02 19.02 24.32
CA ARG A 30 -9.55 19.23 24.34
C ARG A 30 -8.91 18.62 25.58
N ASN A 31 -9.53 18.79 26.73
CA ASN A 31 -9.04 18.20 27.98
C ASN A 31 -9.09 16.67 27.93
N ILE A 32 -10.16 16.09 27.39
CA ILE A 32 -10.29 14.63 27.19
C ILE A 32 -9.18 14.13 26.24
N ILE A 33 -8.90 14.82 25.16
CA ILE A 33 -7.82 14.47 24.23
C ILE A 33 -6.46 14.52 24.93
N LEU A 34 -6.16 15.59 25.65
CA LEU A 34 -4.90 15.75 26.38
C LEU A 34 -4.73 14.66 27.46
N GLU A 35 -5.78 14.42 28.22
CA GLU A 35 -5.79 13.39 29.25
C GLU A 35 -5.58 11.98 28.67
N SER A 36 -6.22 11.69 27.52
CA SER A 36 -6.04 10.44 26.81
C SER A 36 -4.61 10.25 26.30
N ILE A 37 -3.94 11.32 25.85
CA ILE A 37 -2.55 11.29 25.40
C ILE A 37 -1.60 11.08 26.60
N ILE A 38 -1.83 11.78 27.71
CA ILE A 38 -0.98 11.70 28.91
C ILE A 38 -1.10 10.33 29.58
N ASN A 39 -2.34 9.79 29.62
CA ASN A 39 -2.64 8.49 30.23
C ASN A 39 -2.43 7.31 29.28
N ALA A 40 -1.95 7.54 28.05
CA ALA A 40 -1.67 6.48 27.10
C ALA A 40 -0.60 5.52 27.63
N ASP A 41 -0.87 4.23 27.62
CA ASP A 41 0.11 3.22 28.03
C ASP A 41 1.20 3.06 26.94
N PHE A 42 2.37 3.60 27.24
CA PHE A 42 3.54 3.55 26.35
C PHE A 42 3.94 2.12 25.96
N ARG A 43 3.59 1.10 26.73
CA ARG A 43 3.88 -0.31 26.41
C ARG A 43 3.19 -0.73 25.12
N PHE A 44 1.91 -0.38 24.95
CA PHE A 44 1.17 -0.68 23.73
C PHE A 44 1.69 0.11 22.54
N ILE A 45 2.13 1.36 22.74
CA ILE A 45 2.72 2.19 21.69
C ILE A 45 4.03 1.56 21.20
N ILE A 46 4.93 1.22 22.12
CA ILE A 46 6.21 0.58 21.77
C ILE A 46 5.97 -0.76 21.07
N PHE A 47 5.06 -1.57 21.59
CA PHE A 47 4.74 -2.87 21.00
C PHE A 47 4.17 -2.74 19.58
N SER A 48 3.27 -1.77 19.34
CA SER A 48 2.75 -1.50 17.99
C SER A 48 3.83 -1.01 17.02
N MET A 49 4.76 -0.17 17.49
CA MET A 49 5.91 0.26 16.68
C MET A 49 6.81 -0.91 16.29
N LEU A 50 7.10 -1.82 17.23
CA LEU A 50 7.91 -3.01 16.95
C LEU A 50 7.24 -3.93 15.93
N ILE A 51 5.91 -4.15 16.06
CA ILE A 51 5.14 -4.93 15.08
C ILE A 51 5.20 -4.24 13.70
N GLY A 52 5.06 -2.92 13.64
CA GLY A 52 5.15 -2.15 12.39
C GLY A 52 6.52 -2.26 11.73
N LEU A 53 7.60 -2.17 12.50
CA LEU A 53 8.96 -2.37 12.01
C LEU A 53 9.15 -3.80 11.47
N PHE A 54 8.73 -4.81 12.24
CA PHE A 54 8.80 -6.20 11.83
C PHE A 54 8.02 -6.48 10.55
N SER A 55 6.81 -5.92 10.42
CA SER A 55 6.00 -6.01 9.21
C SER A 55 6.74 -5.48 7.97
N ASN A 56 7.44 -4.35 8.10
CA ASN A 56 8.22 -3.80 7.00
C ASN A 56 9.46 -4.64 6.64
N LEU A 57 10.08 -5.29 7.62
CA LEU A 57 11.18 -6.23 7.37
C LEU A 57 10.68 -7.47 6.60
N VAL A 58 9.55 -8.05 7.02
CA VAL A 58 8.91 -9.17 6.30
C VAL A 58 8.58 -8.77 4.86
N ARG A 59 8.07 -7.56 4.66
CA ARG A 59 7.82 -7.01 3.32
C ARG A 59 9.10 -6.94 2.48
N ALA A 60 10.24 -6.57 3.07
CA ALA A 60 11.51 -6.53 2.37
C ALA A 60 11.98 -7.92 1.90
N VAL A 61 11.82 -8.93 2.73
CA VAL A 61 12.15 -10.33 2.39
C VAL A 61 11.19 -10.84 1.30
N ARG A 62 9.88 -10.62 1.46
CA ARG A 62 8.88 -11.01 0.46
C ARG A 62 9.20 -10.40 -0.92
N TRP A 63 9.64 -9.16 -0.95
CA TRP A 63 9.99 -8.50 -2.21
C TRP A 63 11.21 -9.14 -2.90
N GLN A 64 12.23 -9.57 -2.14
CA GLN A 64 13.33 -10.36 -2.70
C GLN A 64 12.85 -11.65 -3.37
N ILE A 65 11.91 -12.36 -2.72
CA ILE A 65 11.33 -13.60 -3.25
C ILE A 65 10.59 -13.33 -4.57
N LEU A 66 9.85 -12.23 -4.66
CA LEU A 66 9.10 -11.85 -5.87
C LEU A 66 9.99 -11.45 -7.05
N ILE A 67 11.16 -10.87 -6.79
CA ILE A 67 12.10 -10.44 -7.84
C ILE A 67 12.99 -11.59 -8.34
N LYS A 68 13.31 -12.56 -7.48
CA LYS A 68 14.20 -13.68 -7.80
C LYS A 68 13.80 -14.47 -9.07
N PRO A 69 12.52 -14.81 -9.32
CA PRO A 69 12.10 -15.51 -10.54
C PRO A 69 12.29 -14.72 -11.83
N LEU A 70 12.42 -13.39 -11.73
CA LEU A 70 12.69 -12.51 -12.89
C LEU A 70 14.18 -12.50 -13.31
N GLY A 71 15.03 -13.27 -12.60
CA GLY A 71 16.46 -13.37 -12.86
C GLY A 71 17.30 -12.31 -12.17
N PHE A 72 16.75 -11.56 -11.20
CA PHE A 72 17.47 -10.51 -10.47
C PHE A 72 17.64 -10.88 -8.99
N ASN A 73 18.79 -10.51 -8.43
CA ASN A 73 19.09 -10.69 -7.01
C ASN A 73 19.03 -9.34 -6.30
N LEU A 74 17.92 -9.10 -5.60
CA LEU A 74 17.75 -7.90 -4.79
C LEU A 74 18.47 -8.07 -3.44
N LYS A 75 19.41 -7.18 -3.12
CA LYS A 75 20.07 -7.17 -1.81
C LYS A 75 19.08 -6.75 -0.73
N LEU A 76 19.05 -7.48 0.40
CA LEU A 76 18.13 -7.22 1.51
C LEU A 76 18.25 -5.79 2.04
N THR A 77 19.48 -5.31 2.22
CA THR A 77 19.74 -3.93 2.68
C THR A 77 19.10 -2.89 1.77
N ASN A 78 19.23 -3.05 0.44
CA ASN A 78 18.63 -2.12 -0.51
C ASN A 78 17.11 -2.21 -0.52
N SER A 79 16.55 -3.42 -0.34
CA SER A 79 15.12 -3.61 -0.18
C SER A 79 14.58 -2.88 1.05
N ILE A 80 15.22 -3.05 2.21
CA ILE A 80 14.85 -2.39 3.46
C ILE A 80 14.93 -0.87 3.30
N MET A 81 16.08 -0.36 2.83
CA MET A 81 16.27 1.09 2.65
C MET A 81 15.23 1.70 1.70
N SER A 82 14.91 1.00 0.60
CA SER A 82 13.92 1.47 -0.37
C SER A 82 12.51 1.51 0.24
N ILE A 83 12.14 0.54 1.09
CA ILE A 83 10.86 0.53 1.79
C ILE A 83 10.76 1.69 2.75
N PHE A 84 11.77 1.91 3.59
CA PHE A 84 11.76 3.03 4.53
C PHE A 84 11.77 4.39 3.83
N ALA A 85 12.56 4.54 2.76
CA ALA A 85 12.53 5.73 1.92
C ALA A 85 11.14 5.96 1.29
N GLY A 86 10.48 4.88 0.85
CA GLY A 86 9.11 4.93 0.35
C GLY A 86 8.10 5.36 1.42
N LEU A 87 8.23 4.86 2.64
CA LEU A 87 7.39 5.28 3.76
C LEU A 87 7.57 6.78 4.05
N LEU A 88 8.80 7.26 4.11
CA LEU A 88 9.10 8.69 4.29
C LEU A 88 8.51 9.54 3.15
N SER A 89 8.59 9.08 1.91
CA SER A 89 8.03 9.79 0.76
C SER A 89 6.51 9.95 0.85
N ASN A 90 5.81 8.98 1.44
CA ASN A 90 4.35 9.05 1.61
C ASN A 90 3.90 10.15 2.59
N PHE A 91 4.78 10.63 3.47
CA PHE A 91 4.48 11.80 4.31
C PHE A 91 4.45 13.11 3.52
N GLY A 92 5.26 13.21 2.44
CA GLY A 92 5.28 14.41 1.61
C GLY A 92 4.24 14.38 0.49
N ILE A 93 4.18 13.27 -0.26
CA ILE A 93 3.25 13.08 -1.37
C ILE A 93 2.56 11.73 -1.18
N PRO A 94 1.24 11.72 -0.94
CA PRO A 94 0.50 10.47 -0.77
C PRO A 94 0.71 9.50 -1.94
N ARG A 95 0.97 8.23 -1.62
CA ARG A 95 1.20 7.13 -2.58
C ARG A 95 2.45 7.23 -3.46
N SER A 96 3.34 8.21 -3.24
CA SER A 96 4.62 8.32 -3.97
C SER A 96 5.62 7.24 -3.59
N GLY A 97 5.47 6.63 -2.42
CA GLY A 97 6.43 5.68 -1.87
C GLY A 97 6.63 4.43 -2.72
N GLU A 98 5.59 3.93 -3.38
CA GLU A 98 5.69 2.75 -4.25
C GLU A 98 6.52 3.06 -5.50
N PHE A 99 6.31 4.24 -6.09
CA PHE A 99 7.07 4.71 -7.22
C PHE A 99 8.54 4.98 -6.87
N LEU A 100 8.78 5.66 -5.73
CA LEU A 100 10.13 5.93 -5.24
C LEU A 100 10.88 4.64 -4.94
N ARG A 101 10.23 3.66 -4.33
CA ARG A 101 10.77 2.34 -4.01
C ARG A 101 11.26 1.63 -5.28
N ALA A 102 10.45 1.60 -6.35
CA ALA A 102 10.83 1.03 -7.63
C ALA A 102 11.99 1.78 -8.29
N SER A 103 11.97 3.11 -8.23
CA SER A 103 13.00 3.99 -8.79
C SER A 103 14.35 3.82 -8.10
N LEU A 104 14.38 3.72 -6.77
CA LEU A 104 15.61 3.51 -6.00
C LEU A 104 16.28 2.19 -6.37
N ILE A 105 15.54 1.11 -6.47
CA ILE A 105 16.10 -0.19 -6.86
C ILE A 105 16.58 -0.17 -8.33
N HIS A 106 15.86 0.49 -9.21
CA HIS A 106 16.35 0.71 -10.58
C HIS A 106 17.69 1.45 -10.58
N TYR A 107 17.82 2.50 -9.79
CA TYR A 107 19.04 3.31 -9.73
C TYR A 107 20.23 2.54 -9.14
N TYR A 108 20.04 1.88 -7.99
CA TYR A 108 21.13 1.23 -7.25
C TYR A 108 21.49 -0.17 -7.76
N GLN A 109 20.54 -0.94 -8.30
CA GLN A 109 20.75 -2.33 -8.70
C GLN A 109 20.50 -2.60 -10.17
N LYS A 110 20.20 -1.55 -10.94
CA LYS A 110 19.97 -1.64 -12.41
C LYS A 110 18.86 -2.62 -12.79
N ILE A 111 17.95 -2.95 -11.87
CA ILE A 111 16.75 -3.73 -12.16
C ILE A 111 15.80 -2.84 -12.96
N PRO A 112 15.26 -3.27 -14.12
CA PRO A 112 14.32 -2.47 -14.90
C PRO A 112 13.13 -2.01 -14.05
N PHE A 113 12.81 -0.70 -14.14
CA PHE A 113 11.76 -0.07 -13.34
C PHE A 113 10.42 -0.80 -13.51
N GLU A 114 10.08 -1.14 -14.76
CA GLU A 114 8.80 -1.76 -15.12
C GLU A 114 8.64 -3.14 -14.45
N LYS A 115 9.70 -3.96 -14.46
CA LYS A 115 9.69 -5.29 -13.81
C LYS A 115 9.58 -5.16 -12.31
N ASN A 116 10.32 -4.22 -11.75
CA ASN A 116 10.33 -3.93 -10.33
C ASN A 116 8.98 -3.38 -9.86
N PHE A 117 8.42 -2.41 -10.58
CA PHE A 117 7.09 -1.87 -10.30
C PHE A 117 6.00 -2.93 -10.46
N GLY A 118 6.13 -3.83 -11.45
CA GLY A 118 5.24 -4.99 -11.62
C GLY A 118 5.17 -5.88 -10.38
N THR A 119 6.29 -6.14 -9.70
CA THR A 119 6.29 -6.92 -8.45
C THR A 119 5.60 -6.20 -7.30
N ILE A 120 5.68 -4.86 -7.25
CA ILE A 120 4.95 -4.05 -6.26
C ILE A 120 3.45 -4.12 -6.51
N VAL A 121 3.01 -4.08 -7.78
CA VAL A 121 1.59 -4.25 -8.14
C VAL A 121 1.08 -5.62 -7.71
N VAL A 122 1.85 -6.68 -7.95
CA VAL A 122 1.53 -8.04 -7.47
C VAL A 122 1.39 -8.08 -5.95
N GLU A 123 2.30 -7.44 -5.22
CA GLU A 123 2.23 -7.31 -3.77
C GLU A 123 0.89 -6.70 -3.34
N ARG A 124 0.41 -5.65 -4.04
CA ARG A 124 -0.89 -5.03 -3.77
C ARG A 124 -2.08 -5.95 -4.06
N ILE A 125 -2.02 -6.69 -5.15
CA ILE A 125 -3.08 -7.65 -5.49
C ILE A 125 -3.21 -8.73 -4.39
N ILE A 126 -2.09 -9.27 -3.92
CA ILE A 126 -2.08 -10.25 -2.83
C ILE A 126 -2.63 -9.64 -1.53
N ASP A 127 -2.20 -8.42 -1.18
CA ASP A 127 -2.67 -7.72 0.01
C ASP A 127 -4.20 -7.51 -0.04
N ILE A 128 -4.76 -7.14 -1.21
CA ILE A 128 -6.21 -6.98 -1.42
C ILE A 128 -6.92 -8.32 -1.30
N LEU A 129 -6.41 -9.40 -1.89
CA LEU A 129 -7.01 -10.73 -1.78
C LEU A 129 -7.04 -11.21 -0.33
N LEU A 130 -5.95 -11.04 0.41
CA LEU A 130 -5.89 -11.41 1.82
C LEU A 130 -6.86 -10.57 2.66
N LEU A 131 -6.93 -9.27 2.41
CA LEU A 131 -7.90 -8.39 3.07
C LEU A 131 -9.33 -8.83 2.79
N THR A 132 -9.66 -9.18 1.53
CA THR A 132 -10.97 -9.70 1.13
C THR A 132 -11.34 -10.94 1.93
N VAL A 133 -10.42 -11.90 2.05
CA VAL A 133 -10.61 -13.13 2.83
C VAL A 133 -10.84 -12.80 4.31
N LEU A 134 -10.03 -11.92 4.90
CA LEU A 134 -10.18 -11.53 6.30
C LEU A 134 -11.53 -10.87 6.59
N ILE A 135 -11.98 -9.98 5.70
CA ILE A 135 -13.28 -9.32 5.84
C ILE A 135 -14.42 -10.35 5.70
N PHE A 136 -14.31 -11.30 4.76
CA PHE A 136 -15.30 -12.36 4.63
C PHE A 136 -15.42 -13.19 5.91
N PHE A 137 -14.30 -13.59 6.52
CA PHE A 137 -14.29 -14.27 7.80
C PHE A 137 -14.87 -13.41 8.93
N GLY A 138 -14.55 -12.12 8.97
CA GLY A 138 -15.10 -11.18 9.94
C GLY A 138 -16.61 -11.09 9.84
N ILE A 139 -17.16 -10.90 8.63
CA ILE A 139 -18.60 -10.82 8.41
C ILE A 139 -19.27 -12.13 8.77
N SER A 140 -18.71 -13.29 8.39
CA SER A 140 -19.25 -14.59 8.76
C SER A 140 -19.33 -14.77 10.27
N SER A 141 -18.32 -14.32 11.01
CA SER A 141 -18.33 -14.34 12.47
C SER A 141 -19.41 -13.43 13.07
N PHE A 142 -19.65 -12.25 12.52
CA PHE A 142 -20.73 -11.35 12.93
C PHE A 142 -22.12 -11.89 12.61
N ALA A 143 -22.30 -12.54 11.45
CA ALA A 143 -23.56 -13.21 11.11
C ALA A 143 -23.90 -14.33 12.08
N PHE A 144 -22.92 -15.07 12.59
CA PHE A 144 -23.10 -16.06 13.66
C PHE A 144 -23.56 -15.41 14.98
N LEU A 145 -23.15 -14.18 15.26
CA LEU A 145 -23.52 -13.43 16.46
C LEU A 145 -24.88 -12.71 16.36
N LYS A 146 -25.67 -12.96 15.30
CA LYS A 146 -27.01 -12.32 15.04
C LYS A 146 -27.01 -10.79 15.05
N ILE A 147 -25.95 -10.16 14.54
CA ILE A 147 -25.91 -8.72 14.41
C ILE A 147 -26.54 -8.35 13.05
N GLU A 148 -27.67 -7.63 13.07
CA GLU A 148 -28.49 -7.26 11.92
C GLU A 148 -27.74 -6.53 10.79
N GLN A 149 -26.64 -5.86 11.10
CA GLN A 149 -25.83 -5.10 10.14
C GLN A 149 -24.95 -5.96 9.20
N GLY A 150 -24.87 -7.26 9.39
CA GLY A 150 -24.04 -8.16 8.60
C GLY A 150 -24.43 -8.21 7.13
N PHE A 151 -25.71 -8.07 6.80
CA PHE A 151 -26.23 -8.12 5.43
C PHE A 151 -25.88 -6.88 4.61
N GLU A 152 -25.90 -5.69 5.20
CA GLU A 152 -25.52 -4.45 4.49
C GLU A 152 -24.02 -4.42 4.16
N VAL A 153 -23.21 -4.89 5.10
CA VAL A 153 -21.75 -5.00 4.90
C VAL A 153 -21.45 -6.03 3.81
N LEU A 154 -22.15 -7.17 3.77
CA LEU A 154 -22.00 -8.18 2.72
C LEU A 154 -22.35 -7.63 1.33
N ASN A 155 -23.48 -6.91 1.20
CA ASN A 155 -23.88 -6.25 -0.04
C ASN A 155 -22.83 -5.24 -0.52
N THR A 156 -22.35 -4.38 0.36
CA THR A 156 -21.30 -3.41 0.04
C THR A 156 -20.04 -4.12 -0.48
N PHE A 157 -19.71 -5.28 0.08
CA PHE A 157 -18.56 -6.09 -0.33
C PHE A 157 -18.74 -6.67 -1.72
N ILE A 158 -19.92 -7.17 -2.05
CA ILE A 158 -20.26 -7.66 -3.38
C ILE A 158 -20.13 -6.53 -4.42
N TYR A 159 -20.59 -5.32 -4.12
CA TYR A 159 -20.43 -4.17 -5.01
C TYR A 159 -18.97 -3.81 -5.26
N VAL A 160 -18.11 -3.86 -4.22
CA VAL A 160 -16.67 -3.62 -4.37
C VAL A 160 -16.01 -4.67 -5.25
N ILE A 161 -16.33 -5.96 -5.07
CA ILE A 161 -15.82 -7.05 -5.92
C ILE A 161 -16.28 -6.87 -7.38
N VAL A 162 -17.56 -6.61 -7.60
CA VAL A 162 -18.13 -6.39 -8.93
C VAL A 162 -17.46 -5.19 -9.61
N PHE A 163 -17.27 -4.08 -8.90
CA PHE A 163 -16.54 -2.91 -9.39
C PHE A 163 -15.09 -3.23 -9.78
N PHE A 164 -14.41 -4.05 -8.99
CA PHE A 164 -13.03 -4.46 -9.28
C PHE A 164 -12.95 -5.39 -10.51
N CYS A 165 -13.85 -6.37 -10.60
CA CYS A 165 -13.97 -7.26 -11.76
C CYS A 165 -14.32 -6.47 -13.04
N PHE A 166 -15.22 -5.50 -12.94
CA PHE A 166 -15.60 -4.62 -14.03
C PHE A 166 -14.43 -3.72 -14.49
N SER A 167 -13.65 -3.20 -13.55
CA SER A 167 -12.45 -2.42 -13.85
C SER A 167 -11.41 -3.24 -14.60
N ILE A 168 -11.17 -4.49 -14.19
CA ILE A 168 -10.25 -5.42 -14.87
C ILE A 168 -10.78 -5.73 -16.28
N PHE A 169 -12.08 -5.95 -16.44
CA PHE A 169 -12.71 -6.20 -17.74
C PHE A 169 -12.55 -5.02 -18.69
N ILE A 170 -12.74 -3.79 -18.21
CA ILE A 170 -12.52 -2.57 -19.00
C ILE A 170 -11.07 -2.48 -19.45
N ILE A 171 -10.10 -2.69 -18.55
CA ILE A 171 -8.67 -2.64 -18.88
C ILE A 171 -8.32 -3.68 -19.95
N GLN A 172 -8.90 -4.88 -19.88
CA GLN A 172 -8.71 -5.92 -20.91
C GLN A 172 -9.31 -5.55 -22.25
N ARG A 173 -10.49 -4.88 -22.25
CA ARG A 173 -11.19 -4.48 -23.47
C ARG A 173 -10.47 -3.36 -24.22
N PHE A 174 -9.83 -2.43 -23.50
CA PHE A 174 -9.07 -1.32 -24.09
C PHE A 174 -7.65 -1.68 -24.52
N LYS A 175 -7.17 -2.88 -24.25
CA LYS A 175 -5.80 -3.33 -24.50
C LYS A 175 -5.36 -3.24 -25.97
N ASN A 176 -6.29 -3.32 -26.93
CA ASN A 176 -5.97 -3.39 -28.36
C ASN A 176 -5.61 -2.04 -29.00
N ASN A 177 -5.80 -0.91 -28.32
CA ASN A 177 -5.60 0.43 -28.91
C ASN A 177 -4.34 1.17 -28.37
N PHE A 178 -3.44 0.47 -27.66
CA PHE A 178 -2.31 1.12 -27.04
C PHE A 178 -1.04 1.15 -27.91
N ASN A 179 -0.37 2.30 -27.90
CA ASN A 179 0.88 2.61 -28.58
C ASN A 179 2.00 1.59 -28.23
N GLN A 180 2.90 1.23 -29.17
CA GLN A 180 3.95 0.21 -29.02
C GLN A 180 4.78 0.34 -27.73
N ARG A 181 5.11 1.57 -27.30
CA ARG A 181 5.84 1.81 -26.04
C ARG A 181 5.07 1.35 -24.82
N LEU A 182 3.75 1.54 -24.83
CA LEU A 182 2.87 1.10 -23.74
C LEU A 182 2.70 -0.42 -23.75
N GLN A 183 2.73 -1.06 -24.91
CA GLN A 183 2.70 -2.53 -25.01
C GLN A 183 3.96 -3.17 -24.42
N ILE A 184 5.14 -2.58 -24.66
CA ILE A 184 6.40 -3.03 -24.06
C ILE A 184 6.38 -2.83 -22.54
N PHE A 185 5.90 -1.69 -22.06
CA PHE A 185 5.73 -1.43 -20.64
C PHE A 185 4.79 -2.45 -19.98
N LEU A 186 3.63 -2.68 -20.59
CA LEU A 186 2.64 -3.66 -20.10
C LEU A 186 3.16 -5.10 -20.17
N SER A 187 3.94 -5.48 -21.19
CA SER A 187 4.54 -6.81 -21.25
C SER A 187 5.56 -7.02 -20.15
N ASN A 188 6.38 -6.03 -19.84
CA ASN A 188 7.34 -6.07 -18.73
C ASN A 188 6.65 -6.10 -17.36
N LEU A 189 5.54 -5.35 -17.19
CA LEU A 189 4.68 -5.45 -16.00
C LEU A 189 4.08 -6.84 -15.88
N ARG A 190 3.58 -7.40 -16.98
CA ARG A 190 3.02 -8.75 -17.02
C ARG A 190 4.05 -9.79 -16.59
N GLU A 191 5.29 -9.71 -17.04
CA GLU A 191 6.36 -10.61 -16.56
C GLU A 191 6.57 -10.49 -15.04
N GLY A 192 6.54 -9.26 -14.50
CA GLY A 192 6.58 -9.01 -13.05
C GLY A 192 5.39 -9.65 -12.32
N ILE A 193 4.18 -9.52 -12.87
CA ILE A 193 2.96 -10.11 -12.28
C ILE A 193 3.01 -11.64 -12.33
N PHE A 194 3.39 -12.24 -13.45
CA PHE A 194 3.46 -13.70 -13.59
C PHE A 194 4.71 -14.34 -12.93
N SER A 195 5.59 -13.53 -12.32
CA SER A 195 6.74 -14.05 -11.57
C SER A 195 6.33 -15.02 -10.46
N ILE A 196 5.15 -14.83 -9.86
CA ILE A 196 4.58 -15.71 -8.82
C ILE A 196 4.36 -17.13 -9.35
N LEU A 197 3.80 -17.26 -10.56
CA LEU A 197 3.52 -18.57 -11.17
C LEU A 197 4.81 -19.37 -11.48
N LYS A 198 5.96 -18.67 -11.54
CA LYS A 198 7.27 -19.31 -11.71
C LYS A 198 7.90 -19.79 -10.39
N ILE A 199 7.41 -19.34 -9.26
CA ILE A 199 7.89 -19.76 -7.93
C ILE A 199 7.48 -21.23 -7.67
N GLU A 200 6.24 -21.62 -8.01
CA GLU A 200 5.72 -22.97 -7.78
C GLU A 200 6.45 -24.11 -8.56
N LYS A 201 7.17 -23.78 -9.62
CA LYS A 201 7.89 -24.81 -10.41
C LYS A 201 9.32 -25.06 -9.93
N LYS A 202 9.79 -24.44 -8.84
CA LYS A 202 11.16 -24.60 -8.31
C LYS A 202 11.24 -24.93 -6.82
N LEU A 203 10.11 -25.21 -6.18
CA LEU A 203 9.98 -25.84 -4.85
C LEU A 203 9.66 -27.32 -5.02
#